data_b3fbe6c70543baee32b9ed8486d314a5
#
_entry.id   b3fbe6c70543baee32b9ed8486d314a5
#
_cell.length_a   1.000
_cell.length_b   1.000
_cell.length_c   1.000
_cell.angle_alpha   90.00
_cell.angle_beta   90.00
_cell.angle_gamma   90.00
#
_symmetry.space_group_name_H-M   'P 1'
#
loop_
_entity.id
_entity.type
_entity.pdbx_description
1 polymer ?
#
loop_
_entity_poly.entity_id
_entity_poly.type
_entity_poly.pdbx_seq_one_letter_code
_entity_poly.pdbx_strand_id
1 'polypeptide(L)'
;MNGSRAKQTIYEAVGGHEVLLRLASAWHARVLDDEVVSHAFSHGYHPQHTERLAAYWAEALGGPTTYSGRYGDETSVVRIHSGNGPHEEMDERAIACFDQALKDVGLASDDQLQRVLHDYFAWATKTTMARYPDSPEDVPSGLHIPKWSWDGLVSAGEADDA
;
A
#
# COMPACT_ATOMS: atom_id res chain seq x y z
N MET A 1 -25.07 -8.40 11.30
CA MET A 1 -23.80 -8.73 10.71
C MET A 1 -23.00 -7.49 10.33
N ASN A 2 -23.68 -6.52 9.69
CA ASN A 2 -23.00 -5.29 9.32
C ASN A 2 -22.47 -4.49 10.52
N GLY A 3 -23.16 -4.56 11.65
CA GLY A 3 -22.76 -3.81 12.85
C GLY A 3 -21.44 -4.26 13.45
N SER A 4 -21.09 -5.58 13.35
CA SER A 4 -19.83 -6.10 13.85
C SER A 4 -18.66 -5.60 12.99
N ARG A 5 -18.81 -5.64 11.67
CA ARG A 5 -17.76 -5.22 10.74
C ARG A 5 -17.56 -3.71 10.75
N ALA A 6 -18.61 -2.93 10.95
CA ALA A 6 -18.51 -1.47 11.02
C ALA A 6 -17.68 -0.98 12.20
N LYS A 7 -17.54 -1.80 13.26
CA LYS A 7 -16.74 -1.48 14.45
C LYS A 7 -15.30 -2.00 14.36
N GLN A 8 -15.02 -2.82 13.37
CA GLN A 8 -13.73 -3.45 13.17
C GLN A 8 -12.94 -2.67 12.13
N THR A 9 -11.64 -2.46 12.34
CA THR A 9 -10.78 -1.88 11.31
C THR A 9 -10.53 -2.91 10.22
N ILE A 10 -10.14 -2.44 9.04
CA ILE A 10 -9.72 -3.36 7.97
C ILE A 10 -8.53 -4.19 8.45
N TYR A 11 -7.60 -3.55 9.18
CA TYR A 11 -6.44 -4.22 9.77
C TYR A 11 -6.86 -5.43 10.62
N GLU A 12 -7.85 -5.24 11.50
CA GLU A 12 -8.36 -6.33 12.33
C GLU A 12 -9.04 -7.42 11.50
N ALA A 13 -9.84 -7.02 10.49
CA ALA A 13 -10.56 -7.95 9.63
C ALA A 13 -9.63 -8.82 8.78
N VAL A 14 -8.50 -8.26 8.34
CA VAL A 14 -7.47 -9.01 7.60
C VAL A 14 -6.85 -10.11 8.46
N GLY A 15 -6.74 -9.90 9.76
CA GLY A 15 -6.10 -10.83 10.68
C GLY A 15 -4.81 -10.30 11.27
N GLY A 16 -4.58 -9.00 11.16
CA GLY A 16 -3.45 -8.32 11.80
C GLY A 16 -2.16 -8.38 11.01
N HIS A 17 -1.07 -8.11 11.71
CA HIS A 17 0.26 -7.94 11.10
C HIS A 17 0.77 -9.18 10.37
N GLU A 18 0.57 -10.37 10.94
CA GLU A 18 1.08 -11.60 10.34
C GLU A 18 0.47 -11.88 8.96
N VAL A 19 -0.84 -11.63 8.81
CA VAL A 19 -1.50 -11.83 7.53
C VAL A 19 -1.04 -10.78 6.53
N LEU A 20 -0.87 -9.53 6.96
CA LEU A 20 -0.33 -8.49 6.09
C LEU A 20 1.10 -8.79 5.65
N LEU A 21 1.90 -9.38 6.53
CA LEU A 21 3.27 -9.78 6.18
C LEU A 21 3.24 -10.88 5.11
N ARG A 22 2.34 -11.87 5.24
CA ARG A 22 2.18 -12.90 4.22
C ARG A 22 1.69 -12.30 2.90
N LEU A 23 0.77 -11.34 2.96
CA LEU A 23 0.29 -10.64 1.77
C LEU A 23 1.41 -9.86 1.09
N ALA A 24 2.20 -9.12 1.86
CA ALA A 24 3.33 -8.37 1.33
C ALA A 24 4.35 -9.31 0.67
N SER A 25 4.63 -10.44 1.29
CA SER A 25 5.56 -11.43 0.73
C SER A 25 5.01 -12.04 -0.56
N ALA A 26 3.72 -12.37 -0.61
CA ALA A 26 3.07 -12.93 -1.80
C ALA A 26 3.07 -11.91 -2.94
N TRP A 27 2.75 -10.66 -2.65
CA TRP A 27 2.77 -9.59 -3.65
C TRP A 27 4.16 -9.38 -4.20
N HIS A 28 5.16 -9.29 -3.31
CA HIS A 28 6.56 -9.07 -3.71
C HIS A 28 7.06 -10.19 -4.63
N ALA A 29 6.74 -11.44 -4.30
CA ALA A 29 7.14 -12.58 -5.13
C ALA A 29 6.53 -12.49 -6.54
N ARG A 30 5.27 -12.11 -6.64
CA ARG A 30 4.60 -11.96 -7.95
C ARG A 30 5.16 -10.79 -8.74
N VAL A 31 5.47 -9.69 -8.06
CA VAL A 31 6.06 -8.51 -8.69
C VAL A 31 7.44 -8.84 -9.27
N LEU A 32 8.26 -9.59 -8.55
CA LEU A 32 9.59 -9.98 -9.04
C LEU A 32 9.52 -10.89 -10.26
N ASP A 33 8.44 -11.66 -10.41
CA ASP A 33 8.21 -12.53 -11.56
C ASP A 33 7.54 -11.80 -12.75
N ASP A 34 7.06 -10.58 -12.55
CA ASP A 34 6.40 -9.81 -13.61
C ASP A 34 7.45 -9.07 -14.45
N GLU A 35 7.34 -9.20 -15.78
CA GLU A 35 8.31 -8.60 -16.71
C GLU A 35 8.40 -7.09 -16.60
N VAL A 36 7.31 -6.43 -16.27
CA VAL A 36 7.24 -4.97 -16.23
C VAL A 36 7.52 -4.45 -14.82
N VAL A 37 6.78 -4.95 -13.83
CA VAL A 37 6.87 -4.42 -12.46
C VAL A 37 8.23 -4.72 -11.83
N SER A 38 8.86 -5.84 -12.20
CA SER A 38 10.18 -6.19 -11.66
C SER A 38 11.23 -5.13 -11.93
N HIS A 39 11.07 -4.32 -12.98
CA HIS A 39 11.98 -3.21 -13.26
C HIS A 39 12.03 -2.18 -12.13
N ALA A 40 10.96 -2.04 -11.35
CA ALA A 40 10.95 -1.14 -10.20
C ALA A 40 11.96 -1.58 -9.13
N PHE A 41 12.36 -2.85 -9.15
CA PHE A 41 13.32 -3.42 -8.21
C PHE A 41 14.66 -3.76 -8.87
N SER A 42 14.92 -3.25 -10.08
CA SER A 42 16.12 -3.58 -10.85
C SER A 42 17.43 -3.16 -10.16
N HIS A 43 17.37 -2.14 -9.30
CA HIS A 43 18.51 -1.68 -8.51
C HIS A 43 18.54 -2.26 -7.10
N GLY A 44 17.72 -3.29 -6.86
CA GLY A 44 17.61 -3.94 -5.57
C GLY A 44 16.50 -3.35 -4.69
N TYR A 45 16.39 -3.85 -3.49
CA TYR A 45 15.39 -3.40 -2.53
C TYR A 45 15.93 -3.63 -1.11
N HIS A 46 15.32 -2.92 -0.14
CA HIS A 46 15.72 -3.03 1.25
C HIS A 46 15.56 -4.48 1.75
N PRO A 47 16.51 -5.02 2.55
CA PRO A 47 16.39 -6.38 3.09
C PRO A 47 15.11 -6.62 3.89
N GLN A 48 14.53 -5.57 4.49
CA GLN A 48 13.29 -5.64 5.23
C GLN A 48 12.10 -5.09 4.44
N HIS A 49 12.15 -5.18 3.11
CA HIS A 49 11.11 -4.61 2.23
C HIS A 49 9.71 -5.09 2.58
N THR A 50 9.54 -6.42 2.76
CA THR A 50 8.22 -6.97 3.07
C THR A 50 7.72 -6.56 4.46
N GLU A 51 8.61 -6.53 5.43
CA GLU A 51 8.27 -6.08 6.80
C GLU A 51 7.85 -4.61 6.82
N ARG A 52 8.58 -3.77 6.09
CA ARG A 52 8.26 -2.34 5.98
C ARG A 52 6.93 -2.13 5.26
N LEU A 53 6.70 -2.86 4.19
CA LEU A 53 5.46 -2.77 3.41
C LEU A 53 4.26 -3.21 4.24
N ALA A 54 4.38 -4.33 4.97
CA ALA A 54 3.31 -4.80 5.85
C ALA A 54 3.00 -3.78 6.94
N ALA A 55 4.02 -3.16 7.53
CA ALA A 55 3.83 -2.13 8.55
C ALA A 55 3.15 -0.88 7.97
N TYR A 56 3.49 -0.50 6.76
CA TYR A 56 2.87 0.62 6.04
C TYR A 56 1.38 0.34 5.82
N TRP A 57 1.05 -0.83 5.26
CA TRP A 57 -0.34 -1.21 5.04
C TRP A 57 -1.12 -1.30 6.35
N ALA A 58 -0.50 -1.85 7.41
CA ALA A 58 -1.14 -1.93 8.72
C ALA A 58 -1.57 -0.54 9.21
N GLU A 59 -0.67 0.42 9.11
CA GLU A 59 -0.97 1.79 9.55
C GLU A 59 -2.08 2.43 8.69
N ALA A 60 -2.02 2.25 7.38
CA ALA A 60 -3.03 2.80 6.47
C ALA A 60 -4.41 2.18 6.70
N LEU A 61 -4.47 0.92 7.11
CA LEU A 61 -5.72 0.17 7.28
C LEU A 61 -6.27 0.21 8.70
N GLY A 62 -5.77 1.10 9.52
CA GLY A 62 -6.30 1.32 10.88
C GLY A 62 -5.60 0.58 11.98
N GLY A 63 -4.44 -0.01 11.69
CA GLY A 63 -3.61 -0.71 12.68
C GLY A 63 -2.60 0.21 13.36
N PRO A 64 -1.56 -0.37 13.99
CA PRO A 64 -0.56 0.41 14.71
C PRO A 64 0.22 1.36 13.82
N THR A 65 0.66 2.48 14.38
CA THR A 65 1.45 3.50 13.66
C THR A 65 2.94 3.15 13.67
N THR A 66 3.27 1.88 13.52
CA THR A 66 4.63 1.38 13.58
C THR A 66 5.50 1.94 12.46
N TYR A 67 4.95 2.06 11.25
CA TYR A 67 5.74 2.54 10.11
C TYR A 67 6.23 3.97 10.36
N SER A 68 5.32 4.89 10.65
CA SER A 68 5.66 6.30 10.85
C SER A 68 6.49 6.52 12.13
N GLY A 69 6.32 5.65 13.12
CA GLY A 69 7.08 5.75 14.38
C GLY A 69 8.46 5.10 14.34
N ARG A 70 8.72 4.22 13.37
CA ARG A 70 9.96 3.41 13.39
C ARG A 70 10.71 3.37 12.06
N TYR A 71 10.01 3.33 10.93
CA TYR A 71 10.65 3.06 9.64
C TYR A 71 10.85 4.31 8.78
N GLY A 72 9.91 5.25 8.77
CA GLY A 72 10.02 6.43 7.95
C GLY A 72 8.72 7.22 7.87
N ASP A 73 8.69 8.21 6.99
CA ASP A 73 7.50 9.04 6.80
C ASP A 73 6.93 8.89 5.38
N GLU A 74 5.73 9.40 5.19
CA GLU A 74 5.05 9.33 3.90
C GLU A 74 5.80 10.10 2.82
N THR A 75 6.38 11.25 3.16
CA THR A 75 7.16 12.03 2.20
C THR A 75 8.27 11.18 1.57
N SER A 76 9.01 10.43 2.39
CA SER A 76 10.08 9.56 1.90
C SER A 76 9.55 8.44 1.02
N VAL A 77 8.41 7.84 1.39
CA VAL A 77 7.78 6.78 0.60
C VAL A 77 7.37 7.30 -0.77
N VAL A 78 6.71 8.46 -0.81
CA VAL A 78 6.26 9.04 -2.08
C VAL A 78 7.45 9.45 -2.95
N ARG A 79 8.53 9.97 -2.35
CA ARG A 79 9.74 10.33 -3.09
C ARG A 79 10.37 9.14 -3.80
N ILE A 80 10.40 7.98 -3.16
CA ILE A 80 10.95 6.75 -3.77
C ILE A 80 10.17 6.39 -5.04
N HIS A 81 8.88 6.69 -5.09
CA HIS A 81 8.00 6.37 -6.22
C HIS A 81 7.91 7.51 -7.25
N SER A 82 8.60 8.62 -7.03
CA SER A 82 8.45 9.83 -7.84
C SER A 82 9.58 9.98 -8.85
N GLY A 83 9.36 10.81 -9.86
CA GLY A 83 10.40 11.13 -10.84
C GLY A 83 10.61 10.10 -11.94
N ASN A 84 9.71 9.15 -12.09
CA ASN A 84 9.84 8.06 -13.08
C ASN A 84 8.94 8.26 -14.30
N GLY A 85 8.28 9.41 -14.42
CA GLY A 85 7.31 9.67 -15.47
C GLY A 85 6.03 8.85 -15.29
N PRO A 86 5.11 8.93 -16.27
CA PRO A 86 3.92 8.09 -16.26
C PRO A 86 4.28 6.62 -16.43
N HIS A 87 3.63 5.72 -15.68
CA HIS A 87 3.90 4.28 -15.76
C HIS A 87 2.61 3.48 -15.54
N GLU A 88 1.60 3.79 -16.36
CA GLU A 88 0.27 3.19 -16.22
C GLU A 88 0.28 1.67 -16.33
N GLU A 89 1.05 1.11 -17.29
CA GLU A 89 1.14 -0.34 -17.44
C GLU A 89 1.74 -0.99 -16.20
N MET A 90 2.80 -0.41 -15.65
CA MET A 90 3.42 -0.91 -14.42
C MET A 90 2.42 -0.88 -13.27
N ASP A 91 1.67 0.21 -13.13
CA ASP A 91 0.67 0.36 -12.08
C ASP A 91 -0.43 -0.70 -12.20
N GLU A 92 -0.95 -0.92 -13.41
CA GLU A 92 -1.99 -1.93 -13.65
C GLU A 92 -1.49 -3.34 -13.33
N ARG A 93 -0.26 -3.65 -13.69
CA ARG A 93 0.33 -4.95 -13.41
C ARG A 93 0.61 -5.13 -11.91
N ALA A 94 1.04 -4.08 -11.22
CA ALA A 94 1.24 -4.12 -9.77
C ALA A 94 -0.08 -4.40 -9.04
N ILE A 95 -1.17 -3.78 -9.51
CA ILE A 95 -2.51 -4.00 -8.96
C ILE A 95 -2.97 -5.44 -9.24
N ALA A 96 -2.74 -5.95 -10.45
CA ALA A 96 -3.07 -7.34 -10.78
C ALA A 96 -2.28 -8.33 -9.91
N CYS A 97 -1.01 -8.05 -9.65
CA CYS A 97 -0.20 -8.86 -8.72
C CYS A 97 -0.78 -8.84 -7.31
N PHE A 98 -1.27 -7.69 -6.87
CA PHE A 98 -1.91 -7.58 -5.56
C PHE A 98 -3.18 -8.42 -5.48
N ASP A 99 -4.03 -8.37 -6.51
CA ASP A 99 -5.25 -9.18 -6.56
C ASP A 99 -4.94 -10.67 -6.50
N GLN A 100 -3.89 -11.12 -7.20
CA GLN A 100 -3.46 -12.51 -7.14
C GLN A 100 -2.89 -12.86 -5.76
N ALA A 101 -2.15 -11.94 -5.15
CA ALA A 101 -1.63 -12.13 -3.79
C ALA A 101 -2.76 -12.30 -2.77
N LEU A 102 -3.85 -11.56 -2.92
CA LEU A 102 -5.04 -11.74 -2.07
C LEU A 102 -5.56 -13.17 -2.14
N LYS A 103 -5.57 -13.76 -3.33
CA LYS A 103 -5.97 -15.16 -3.51
C LYS A 103 -4.96 -16.10 -2.87
N ASP A 104 -3.67 -15.82 -3.03
CA ASP A 104 -2.60 -16.67 -2.50
C ASP A 104 -2.68 -16.83 -0.99
N VAL A 105 -3.09 -15.79 -0.27
CA VAL A 105 -3.15 -15.81 1.19
C VAL A 105 -4.57 -16.05 1.73
N GLY A 106 -5.54 -16.31 0.85
CA GLY A 106 -6.90 -16.66 1.23
C GLY A 106 -7.82 -15.50 1.57
N LEU A 107 -7.43 -14.27 1.31
CA LEU A 107 -8.24 -13.09 1.59
C LEU A 107 -9.33 -12.85 0.54
N ALA A 108 -9.21 -13.44 -0.64
CA ALA A 108 -10.17 -13.24 -1.72
C ALA A 108 -11.48 -14.00 -1.50
N SER A 109 -11.56 -14.89 -0.51
CA SER A 109 -12.78 -15.61 -0.19
C SER A 109 -13.84 -14.74 0.51
N ASP A 110 -13.44 -13.59 1.05
CA ASP A 110 -14.35 -12.59 1.62
C ASP A 110 -14.48 -11.44 0.61
N ASP A 111 -15.61 -11.39 -0.09
CA ASP A 111 -15.82 -10.43 -1.18
C ASP A 111 -15.70 -8.97 -0.73
N GLN A 112 -16.21 -8.62 0.43
CA GLN A 112 -16.15 -7.26 0.95
C GLN A 112 -14.70 -6.87 1.29
N LEU A 113 -13.99 -7.77 1.94
CA LEU A 113 -12.60 -7.54 2.33
C LEU A 113 -11.70 -7.45 1.10
N GLN A 114 -11.87 -8.36 0.14
CA GLN A 114 -11.13 -8.33 -1.12
C GLN A 114 -11.33 -6.99 -1.83
N ARG A 115 -12.58 -6.54 -1.92
CA ARG A 115 -12.92 -5.29 -2.62
C ARG A 115 -12.29 -4.07 -1.95
N VAL A 116 -12.38 -3.96 -0.63
CA VAL A 116 -11.83 -2.80 0.07
C VAL A 116 -10.30 -2.77 -0.02
N LEU A 117 -9.66 -3.92 0.04
CA LEU A 117 -8.20 -4.01 -0.11
C LEU A 117 -7.76 -3.67 -1.53
N HIS A 118 -8.47 -4.18 -2.53
CA HIS A 118 -8.22 -3.83 -3.93
C HIS A 118 -8.35 -2.32 -4.14
N ASP A 119 -9.44 -1.73 -3.66
CA ASP A 119 -9.70 -0.31 -3.83
C ASP A 119 -8.62 0.54 -3.17
N TYR A 120 -8.19 0.15 -1.98
CA TYR A 120 -7.10 0.83 -1.28
C TYR A 120 -5.80 0.78 -2.10
N PHE A 121 -5.40 -0.42 -2.51
CA PHE A 121 -4.13 -0.59 -3.23
C PHE A 121 -4.14 0.13 -4.58
N ALA A 122 -5.25 0.05 -5.30
CA ALA A 122 -5.39 0.73 -6.59
C ALA A 122 -5.31 2.26 -6.42
N TRP A 123 -6.01 2.79 -5.42
CA TRP A 123 -5.95 4.23 -5.11
C TRP A 123 -4.54 4.65 -4.71
N ALA A 124 -3.91 3.93 -3.82
CA ALA A 124 -2.56 4.26 -3.34
C ALA A 124 -1.56 4.25 -4.49
N THR A 125 -1.63 3.25 -5.36
CA THR A 125 -0.72 3.11 -6.49
C THR A 125 -0.92 4.22 -7.52
N LYS A 126 -2.17 4.45 -7.93
CA LYS A 126 -2.49 5.39 -9.03
C LYS A 126 -2.53 6.84 -8.58
N THR A 127 -2.90 7.11 -7.33
CA THR A 127 -3.07 8.47 -6.84
C THR A 127 -1.87 8.93 -6.02
N THR A 128 -1.54 8.21 -4.95
CA THR A 128 -0.48 8.63 -4.03
C THR A 128 0.90 8.47 -4.64
N MET A 129 1.22 7.27 -5.10
CA MET A 129 2.57 6.93 -5.53
C MET A 129 2.89 7.49 -6.92
N ALA A 130 1.89 7.72 -7.75
CA ALA A 130 2.07 8.26 -9.09
C ALA A 130 1.87 9.78 -9.17
N ARG A 131 1.69 10.45 -8.03
CA ARG A 131 1.29 11.86 -7.98
C ARG A 131 2.37 12.83 -8.49
N TYR A 132 3.63 12.48 -8.34
CA TYR A 132 4.75 13.36 -8.70
C TYR A 132 5.66 12.67 -9.74
N PRO A 133 5.20 12.60 -11.01
CA PRO A 133 5.95 11.85 -12.03
C PRO A 133 7.23 12.55 -12.48
N ASP A 134 7.32 13.87 -12.34
CA ASP A 134 8.43 14.64 -12.89
C ASP A 134 9.68 14.60 -12.00
N SER A 135 9.54 14.79 -10.69
CA SER A 135 10.69 14.85 -9.80
C SER A 135 10.33 14.52 -8.35
N PRO A 136 11.20 13.77 -7.65
CA PRO A 136 11.05 13.58 -6.20
C PRO A 136 11.08 14.89 -5.41
N GLU A 137 11.71 15.92 -5.96
CA GLU A 137 11.81 17.24 -5.32
C GLU A 137 10.46 17.94 -5.24
N ASP A 138 9.51 17.55 -6.09
CA ASP A 138 8.16 18.11 -6.07
C ASP A 138 7.35 17.64 -4.85
N VAL A 139 7.79 16.57 -4.16
CA VAL A 139 7.08 16.00 -3.03
C VAL A 139 7.23 16.89 -1.81
N PRO A 140 6.14 17.40 -1.24
CA PRO A 140 6.24 18.27 -0.06
C PRO A 140 6.67 17.51 1.18
N SER A 141 7.26 18.22 2.13
CA SER A 141 7.60 17.67 3.44
C SER A 141 6.33 17.56 4.30
N GLY A 142 6.39 16.72 5.32
CA GLY A 142 5.32 16.66 6.33
C GLY A 142 4.08 15.87 5.92
N LEU A 143 4.18 15.04 4.88
CA LEU A 143 3.08 14.18 4.50
C LEU A 143 2.84 13.10 5.55
N HIS A 144 1.59 12.70 5.70
CA HIS A 144 1.17 11.63 6.59
C HIS A 144 0.67 10.44 5.77
N ILE A 145 0.78 9.23 6.31
CA ILE A 145 0.27 8.03 5.64
C ILE A 145 -1.26 8.17 5.50
N PRO A 146 -1.80 8.06 4.27
CA PRO A 146 -3.25 8.12 4.08
C PRO A 146 -3.95 6.99 4.83
N LYS A 147 -5.12 7.28 5.37
CA LYS A 147 -5.93 6.32 6.13
C LYS A 147 -7.12 5.86 5.32
N TRP A 148 -7.38 4.57 5.36
CA TRP A 148 -8.46 3.93 4.60
C TRP A 148 -9.39 3.16 5.52
N SER A 149 -10.70 3.30 5.32
CA SER A 149 -11.72 2.58 6.08
C SER A 149 -12.59 1.76 5.13
N TRP A 150 -13.58 1.07 5.70
CA TRP A 150 -14.55 0.33 4.90
C TRP A 150 -15.31 1.21 3.89
N ASP A 151 -15.43 2.49 4.18
CA ASP A 151 -16.10 3.46 3.32
C ASP A 151 -15.14 4.19 2.37
N GLY A 152 -13.87 3.81 2.36
CA GLY A 152 -12.86 4.40 1.51
C GLY A 152 -11.92 5.35 2.25
N LEU A 153 -11.44 6.36 1.55
CA LEU A 153 -10.46 7.30 2.08
C LEU A 153 -10.99 8.10 3.26
N VAL A 154 -10.28 8.03 4.39
CA VAL A 154 -10.58 8.83 5.58
C VAL A 154 -9.73 10.10 5.59
N SER A 155 -8.43 9.96 5.26
CA SER A 155 -7.47 11.06 5.27
C SER A 155 -6.52 10.86 4.11
N ALA A 156 -6.35 11.91 3.30
CA ALA A 156 -5.48 11.86 2.11
C ALA A 156 -3.99 11.94 2.43
N GLY A 157 -3.63 12.17 3.70
CA GLY A 157 -2.21 12.24 4.08
C GLY A 157 -1.53 13.54 3.71
N GLU A 158 -2.28 14.59 3.37
CA GLU A 158 -1.70 15.88 3.01
C GLU A 158 -0.94 16.49 4.19
N ALA A 159 0.08 17.29 3.86
CA ALA A 159 0.85 17.97 4.88
C ALA A 159 -0.03 18.93 5.67
N ASP A 160 0.21 19.01 6.98
CA ASP A 160 -0.51 19.95 7.84
C ASP A 160 -0.18 21.38 7.42
N ASP A 161 -1.17 22.25 7.47
CA ASP A 161 -0.96 23.68 7.28
C ASP A 161 -0.12 24.20 8.45
N ALA A 162 0.97 24.85 8.12
CA ALA A 162 1.88 25.38 9.14
C ALA A 162 1.27 26.52 9.94
#